data_19f5885e4ef1590f35292246cf64d73b
#
_entry.id   19f5885e4ef1590f35292246cf64d73b
#
_cell.length_a   1.000
_cell.length_b   1.000
_cell.length_c   1.000
_cell.angle_alpha   90.00
_cell.angle_beta   90.00
_cell.angle_gamma   90.00
#
_symmetry.space_group_name_H-M   'P 1'
#
loop_
_entity.id
_entity.type
_entity.pdbx_description
1 polymer ?
#
loop_
_entity_poly.entity_id
_entity_poly.type
_entity_poly.pdbx_seq_one_letter_code
_entity_poly.pdbx_strand_id
1 'polypeptide(L)'
;MDITITGLASSDNITAGHFHVGDPVTNGGVVVDLNPTVMGNMVKAKLMNVRSSFIDTLMNGTADIYLNVHSTQVPAGIIRGQVFNGVTFASSVALSGMNEVPAVNTTATGMALLRITADNKLYSKVTVTNVEAGDALTAGHIHTGAAGTNGGVLIGICESAADFGVTKIFTPTTAILTAIKTDALYVNVHSTNRPSGIVRGQIR
;
A
#
# COMPACT_ATOMS: atom_id res chain seq x y z
N MET A 1 21.43 -15.37 -5.17
CA MET A 1 19.95 -15.25 -5.21
C MET A 1 19.54 -15.27 -6.67
N ASP A 2 18.52 -16.03 -6.99
CA ASP A 2 17.94 -16.12 -8.34
C ASP A 2 16.49 -15.68 -8.27
N ILE A 3 16.08 -14.76 -9.16
CA ILE A 3 14.71 -14.25 -9.26
C ILE A 3 14.26 -14.48 -10.70
N THR A 4 13.10 -15.10 -10.89
CA THR A 4 12.47 -15.24 -12.20
C THR A 4 11.23 -14.37 -12.25
N ILE A 5 11.15 -13.48 -13.23
CA ILE A 5 10.00 -12.62 -13.47
C ILE A 5 9.13 -13.27 -14.54
N THR A 6 7.86 -13.46 -14.25
CA THR A 6 6.87 -13.98 -15.20
C THR A 6 5.94 -12.87 -15.64
N GLY A 7 5.43 -12.95 -16.88
CA GLY A 7 4.50 -11.95 -17.42
C GLY A 7 5.13 -10.60 -17.78
N LEU A 8 6.46 -10.52 -17.89
CA LEU A 8 7.13 -9.33 -18.41
C LEU A 8 6.76 -9.14 -19.89
N ALA A 9 6.36 -7.93 -20.26
CA ALA A 9 6.08 -7.59 -21.66
C ALA A 9 7.34 -7.75 -22.52
N SER A 10 7.22 -8.22 -23.76
CA SER A 10 8.36 -8.47 -24.64
C SER A 10 9.16 -7.21 -24.98
N SER A 11 8.55 -6.03 -24.83
CA SER A 11 9.17 -4.72 -25.04
C SER A 11 9.78 -4.12 -23.76
N ASP A 12 9.64 -4.77 -22.61
CA ASP A 12 10.18 -4.31 -21.35
C ASP A 12 11.43 -5.09 -20.95
N ASN A 13 12.38 -4.45 -20.31
CA ASN A 13 13.64 -5.05 -19.87
C ASN A 13 13.88 -4.73 -18.41
N ILE A 14 14.35 -5.72 -17.66
CA ILE A 14 14.77 -5.52 -16.27
C ILE A 14 16.05 -4.69 -16.25
N THR A 15 16.08 -3.66 -15.41
CA THR A 15 17.19 -2.72 -15.31
C THR A 15 17.97 -2.84 -14.01
N ALA A 16 17.29 -3.15 -12.90
CA ALA A 16 17.92 -3.21 -11.58
C ALA A 16 17.10 -4.07 -10.61
N GLY A 17 17.73 -4.41 -9.49
CA GLY A 17 17.09 -5.02 -8.34
C GLY A 17 17.75 -4.52 -7.07
N HIS A 18 16.94 -4.15 -6.07
CA HIS A 18 17.43 -3.59 -4.82
C HIS A 18 16.68 -4.17 -3.61
N PHE A 19 17.38 -4.22 -2.47
CA PHE A 19 16.70 -4.24 -1.18
C PHE A 19 16.52 -2.82 -0.68
N HIS A 20 15.32 -2.54 -0.18
CA HIS A 20 14.92 -1.29 0.41
C HIS A 20 14.43 -1.50 1.83
N VAL A 21 14.53 -0.47 2.68
CA VAL A 21 13.81 -0.43 3.94
C VAL A 21 12.44 0.20 3.71
N GLY A 22 11.40 -0.37 4.31
CA GLY A 22 10.03 0.16 4.23
C GLY A 22 8.97 -0.90 4.45
N ASP A 23 7.89 -0.48 5.10
CA ASP A 23 6.69 -1.29 5.34
C ASP A 23 5.90 -1.54 4.03
N PRO A 24 4.87 -2.41 4.03
CA PRO A 24 4.14 -2.78 2.81
C PRO A 24 3.43 -1.63 2.06
N VAL A 25 3.26 -0.46 2.67
CA VAL A 25 2.58 0.72 2.09
C VAL A 25 3.50 1.95 1.98
N THR A 26 4.79 1.83 2.36
CA THR A 26 5.76 2.92 2.30
C THR A 26 6.94 2.56 1.40
N ASN A 27 7.36 3.48 0.55
CA ASN A 27 8.59 3.37 -0.19
C ASN A 27 9.75 3.94 0.64
N GLY A 28 10.84 3.21 0.70
CA GLY A 28 12.03 3.61 1.43
C GLY A 28 13.30 3.62 0.57
N GLY A 29 14.38 4.04 1.16
CA GLY A 29 15.68 4.11 0.49
C GLY A 29 16.28 2.73 0.21
N VAL A 30 17.16 2.67 -0.79
CA VAL A 30 17.97 1.49 -1.11
C VAL A 30 18.93 1.22 0.04
N VAL A 31 18.95 -0.02 0.51
CA VAL A 31 19.92 -0.48 1.52
C VAL A 31 20.96 -1.42 0.95
N VAL A 32 20.59 -2.16 -0.11
CA VAL A 32 21.53 -3.01 -0.86
C VAL A 32 21.15 -2.99 -2.33
N ASP A 33 22.12 -2.62 -3.18
CA ASP A 33 22.03 -2.82 -4.62
C ASP A 33 22.46 -4.26 -4.94
N LEU A 34 21.63 -4.96 -5.68
CA LEU A 34 21.93 -6.34 -6.10
C LEU A 34 22.95 -6.39 -7.23
N ASN A 35 23.13 -5.28 -7.97
CA ASN A 35 23.96 -5.21 -9.16
C ASN A 35 23.83 -6.49 -10.01
N PRO A 36 22.61 -6.82 -10.47
CA PRO A 36 22.31 -8.13 -10.98
C PRO A 36 22.85 -8.36 -12.39
N THR A 37 23.17 -9.63 -12.68
CA THR A 37 23.25 -10.09 -14.07
C THR A 37 21.84 -10.44 -14.55
N VAL A 38 21.39 -9.74 -15.59
CA VAL A 38 20.07 -9.95 -16.19
C VAL A 38 20.21 -10.82 -17.45
N MET A 39 19.40 -11.88 -17.52
CA MET A 39 19.31 -12.77 -18.68
C MET A 39 17.82 -12.94 -19.07
N GLY A 40 17.33 -12.08 -19.93
CA GLY A 40 15.90 -12.02 -20.27
C GLY A 40 15.04 -11.67 -19.04
N ASN A 41 14.19 -12.59 -18.62
CA ASN A 41 13.34 -12.44 -17.43
C ASN A 41 13.96 -13.00 -16.14
N MET A 42 15.23 -13.43 -16.19
CA MET A 42 15.95 -13.96 -15.04
C MET A 42 16.95 -12.94 -14.51
N VAL A 43 16.91 -12.74 -13.20
CA VAL A 43 17.81 -11.85 -12.45
C VAL A 43 18.65 -12.70 -11.52
N LYS A 44 19.97 -12.69 -11.71
CA LYS A 44 20.92 -13.38 -10.82
C LYS A 44 21.77 -12.36 -10.09
N ALA A 45 21.85 -12.49 -8.77
CA ALA A 45 22.70 -11.66 -7.94
C ALA A 45 23.53 -12.49 -6.97
N LYS A 46 24.82 -12.18 -6.87
CA LYS A 46 25.71 -12.69 -5.85
C LYS A 46 26.36 -11.51 -5.14
N LEU A 47 25.96 -11.27 -3.93
CA LEU A 47 26.51 -10.21 -3.12
C LEU A 47 27.73 -10.70 -2.35
N MET A 48 28.81 -9.91 -2.39
CA MET A 48 30.03 -10.11 -1.61
C MET A 48 30.19 -8.91 -0.67
N ASN A 49 30.75 -9.14 0.51
CA ASN A 49 31.04 -8.08 1.48
C ASN A 49 29.81 -7.26 1.89
N VAL A 50 28.68 -7.92 2.07
CA VAL A 50 27.45 -7.27 2.57
C VAL A 50 27.69 -6.77 3.99
N ARG A 51 27.24 -5.55 4.28
CA ARG A 51 27.39 -4.95 5.62
C ARG A 51 26.76 -5.84 6.69
N SER A 52 27.46 -6.05 7.79
CA SER A 52 26.98 -6.89 8.91
C SER A 52 25.62 -6.41 9.43
N SER A 53 25.39 -5.10 9.53
CA SER A 53 24.12 -4.54 9.96
C SER A 53 22.93 -4.96 9.08
N PHE A 54 23.12 -5.14 7.77
CA PHE A 54 22.07 -5.64 6.90
C PHE A 54 21.82 -7.14 7.10
N ILE A 55 22.90 -7.91 7.30
CA ILE A 55 22.81 -9.34 7.64
C ILE A 55 22.06 -9.51 8.96
N ASP A 56 22.40 -8.72 9.97
CA ASP A 56 21.71 -8.74 11.27
C ASP A 56 20.24 -8.42 11.13
N THR A 57 19.89 -7.44 10.29
CA THR A 57 18.48 -7.11 9.98
C THR A 57 17.76 -8.29 9.31
N LEU A 58 18.40 -8.94 8.34
CA LEU A 58 17.84 -10.13 7.67
C LEU A 58 17.67 -11.31 8.61
N MET A 59 18.60 -11.52 9.56
CA MET A 59 18.56 -12.66 10.50
C MET A 59 17.54 -12.45 11.62
N ASN A 60 17.35 -11.22 12.06
CA ASN A 60 16.58 -10.89 13.26
C ASN A 60 15.22 -10.22 12.97
N GLY A 61 14.93 -9.87 11.70
CA GLY A 61 13.67 -9.22 11.33
C GLY A 61 13.44 -7.87 12.02
N THR A 62 14.52 -7.11 12.29
CA THR A 62 14.45 -5.87 13.09
C THR A 62 13.94 -4.67 12.31
N ALA A 63 13.77 -4.77 10.99
CA ALA A 63 13.18 -3.72 10.16
C ALA A 63 12.40 -4.34 8.99
N ASP A 64 11.39 -3.64 8.53
CA ASP A 64 10.68 -3.99 7.31
C ASP A 64 11.59 -3.75 6.11
N ILE A 65 11.90 -4.82 5.40
CA ILE A 65 12.71 -4.83 4.18
C ILE A 65 11.89 -5.40 3.04
N TYR A 66 12.03 -4.82 1.87
CA TYR A 66 11.46 -5.37 0.65
C TYR A 66 12.48 -5.45 -0.48
N LEU A 67 12.30 -6.45 -1.32
CA LEU A 67 12.96 -6.54 -2.61
C LEU A 67 12.13 -5.79 -3.64
N ASN A 68 12.77 -4.95 -4.45
CA ASN A 68 12.15 -4.28 -5.59
C ASN A 68 12.96 -4.59 -6.86
N VAL A 69 12.25 -4.92 -7.95
CA VAL A 69 12.85 -5.10 -9.27
C VAL A 69 12.31 -4.00 -10.19
N HIS A 70 13.18 -3.39 -10.94
CA HIS A 70 12.91 -2.25 -11.82
C HIS A 70 13.02 -2.66 -13.29
N SER A 71 12.28 -1.97 -14.14
CA SER A 71 12.32 -2.20 -15.58
C SER A 71 12.40 -0.89 -16.36
N THR A 72 12.63 -1.00 -17.69
CA THR A 72 12.68 0.17 -18.56
C THR A 72 11.36 0.94 -18.61
N GLN A 73 10.24 0.22 -18.57
CA GLN A 73 8.90 0.83 -18.63
C GLN A 73 8.39 1.27 -17.24
N VAL A 74 8.88 0.63 -16.17
CA VAL A 74 8.48 0.94 -14.79
C VAL A 74 9.73 1.14 -13.92
N PRO A 75 10.44 2.27 -14.09
CA PRO A 75 11.68 2.54 -13.36
C PRO A 75 11.49 2.73 -11.85
N ALA A 76 10.27 3.00 -11.39
CA ALA A 76 9.94 3.04 -9.96
C ALA A 76 9.83 1.66 -9.30
N GLY A 77 9.79 0.59 -10.09
CA GLY A 77 9.69 -0.81 -9.66
C GLY A 77 8.48 -1.53 -10.23
N ILE A 78 8.72 -2.64 -10.93
CA ILE A 78 7.69 -3.46 -11.57
C ILE A 78 7.14 -4.53 -10.60
N ILE A 79 8.00 -5.05 -9.73
CA ILE A 79 7.64 -6.07 -8.75
C ILE A 79 8.28 -5.74 -7.41
N ARG A 80 7.48 -5.88 -6.36
CA ARG A 80 7.91 -5.71 -4.99
C ARG A 80 7.45 -6.89 -4.12
N GLY A 81 8.33 -7.36 -3.24
CA GLY A 81 8.03 -8.38 -2.24
C GLY A 81 8.65 -8.04 -0.89
N GLN A 82 7.87 -8.11 0.20
CA GLN A 82 8.41 -8.00 1.56
C GLN A 82 9.25 -9.26 1.86
N VAL A 83 10.39 -9.05 2.50
CA VAL A 83 11.30 -10.15 2.90
C VAL A 83 10.67 -10.94 4.05
N PHE A 84 10.02 -10.25 4.97
CA PHE A 84 9.29 -10.84 6.09
C PHE A 84 7.79 -10.60 5.90
N ASN A 85 6.95 -11.51 6.42
CA ASN A 85 5.51 -11.35 6.46
C ASN A 85 4.92 -10.93 5.09
N GLY A 86 5.09 -11.79 4.09
CA GLY A 86 4.65 -11.51 2.72
C GLY A 86 3.21 -11.00 2.64
N VAL A 87 2.94 -10.13 1.70
CA VAL A 87 1.60 -9.53 1.48
C VAL A 87 0.66 -10.58 0.91
N THR A 88 -0.45 -10.83 1.60
CA THR A 88 -1.50 -11.80 1.20
C THR A 88 -2.72 -11.13 0.54
N PHE A 89 -2.88 -9.81 0.75
CA PHE A 89 -3.89 -8.99 0.09
C PHE A 89 -3.35 -7.59 -0.15
N ALA A 90 -3.63 -7.04 -1.33
CA ALA A 90 -3.23 -5.70 -1.72
C ALA A 90 -4.37 -4.99 -2.45
N SER A 91 -4.71 -3.79 -2.01
CA SER A 91 -5.61 -2.89 -2.72
C SER A 91 -5.04 -1.47 -2.69
N SER A 92 -5.18 -0.76 -3.81
CA SER A 92 -4.86 0.66 -3.93
C SER A 92 -6.11 1.36 -4.44
N VAL A 93 -6.74 2.13 -3.58
CA VAL A 93 -8.10 2.67 -3.77
C VAL A 93 -8.01 4.16 -4.04
N ALA A 94 -8.36 4.57 -5.26
CA ALA A 94 -8.50 5.99 -5.59
C ALA A 94 -9.76 6.55 -4.91
N LEU A 95 -9.64 7.70 -4.26
CA LEU A 95 -10.70 8.37 -3.51
C LEU A 95 -11.13 9.64 -4.22
N SER A 96 -12.45 9.84 -4.36
CA SER A 96 -13.05 11.00 -5.02
C SER A 96 -14.40 11.32 -4.39
N GLY A 97 -14.75 12.61 -4.35
CA GLY A 97 -16.07 13.06 -3.91
C GLY A 97 -17.21 12.56 -4.82
N MET A 98 -16.92 12.30 -6.10
CA MET A 98 -17.92 11.74 -7.03
C MET A 98 -18.34 10.33 -6.70
N ASN A 99 -17.57 9.60 -5.90
CA ASN A 99 -17.90 8.26 -5.43
C ASN A 99 -18.73 8.26 -4.13
N GLU A 100 -18.93 9.42 -3.50
CA GLU A 100 -19.79 9.56 -2.33
C GLU A 100 -21.27 9.31 -2.68
N VAL A 101 -22.05 8.97 -1.68
CA VAL A 101 -23.50 8.73 -1.86
C VAL A 101 -24.29 9.52 -0.80
N PRO A 102 -24.93 10.62 -1.22
CA PRO A 102 -24.91 11.26 -2.55
C PRO A 102 -23.53 11.83 -2.90
N ALA A 103 -23.24 11.99 -4.21
CA ALA A 103 -21.99 12.54 -4.68
C ALA A 103 -21.71 13.93 -4.09
N VAL A 104 -20.44 14.18 -3.72
CA VAL A 104 -19.95 15.43 -3.14
C VAL A 104 -19.12 16.17 -4.17
N ASN A 105 -19.51 17.43 -4.45
CA ASN A 105 -18.69 18.32 -5.26
C ASN A 105 -17.56 18.88 -4.39
N THR A 106 -16.34 18.40 -4.64
CA THR A 106 -15.11 18.78 -3.93
C THR A 106 -13.93 18.69 -4.87
N THR A 107 -12.88 19.48 -4.64
CA THR A 107 -11.59 19.33 -5.30
C THR A 107 -10.70 18.27 -4.64
N ALA A 108 -11.09 17.83 -3.44
CA ALA A 108 -10.33 16.81 -2.71
C ALA A 108 -10.28 15.48 -3.47
N THR A 109 -9.10 14.92 -3.52
CA THR A 109 -8.84 13.57 -4.07
C THR A 109 -7.88 12.83 -3.15
N GLY A 110 -7.86 11.50 -3.24
CA GLY A 110 -6.97 10.74 -2.38
C GLY A 110 -6.64 9.36 -2.89
N MET A 111 -5.82 8.67 -2.11
CA MET A 111 -5.43 7.28 -2.30
C MET A 111 -5.39 6.58 -0.95
N ALA A 112 -6.02 5.42 -0.86
CA ALA A 112 -5.85 4.52 0.27
C ALA A 112 -5.08 3.27 -0.18
N LEU A 113 -3.95 3.02 0.47
CA LEU A 113 -3.17 1.80 0.29
C LEU A 113 -3.52 0.84 1.43
N LEU A 114 -4.00 -0.35 1.09
CA LEU A 114 -4.38 -1.40 2.04
C LEU A 114 -3.58 -2.65 1.73
N ARG A 115 -2.87 -3.20 2.73
CA ARG A 115 -2.09 -4.43 2.60
C ARG A 115 -2.34 -5.30 3.82
N ILE A 116 -2.66 -6.57 3.60
CA ILE A 116 -2.70 -7.58 4.67
C ILE A 116 -1.49 -8.47 4.52
N THR A 117 -0.77 -8.68 5.60
CA THR A 117 0.43 -9.52 5.66
C THR A 117 0.12 -10.92 6.18
N ALA A 118 1.06 -11.85 6.01
CA ALA A 118 0.90 -13.25 6.40
C ALA A 118 0.75 -13.44 7.92
N ASP A 119 1.21 -12.49 8.73
CA ASP A 119 1.02 -12.43 10.18
C ASP A 119 -0.31 -11.75 10.60
N ASN A 120 -1.25 -11.62 9.64
CA ASN A 120 -2.60 -11.08 9.85
C ASN A 120 -2.64 -9.61 10.33
N LYS A 121 -1.66 -8.80 9.97
CA LYS A 121 -1.70 -7.35 10.17
C LYS A 121 -2.28 -6.66 8.95
N LEU A 122 -3.07 -5.62 9.20
CA LEU A 122 -3.53 -4.69 8.18
C LEU A 122 -2.67 -3.43 8.26
N TYR A 123 -1.93 -3.16 7.19
CA TYR A 123 -1.25 -1.89 6.96
C TYR A 123 -2.15 -1.00 6.11
N SER A 124 -2.37 0.22 6.55
CA SER A 124 -3.08 1.24 5.78
C SER A 124 -2.29 2.54 5.71
N LYS A 125 -2.39 3.22 4.58
CA LYS A 125 -1.93 4.59 4.42
C LYS A 125 -2.93 5.33 3.54
N VAL A 126 -3.57 6.33 4.12
CA VAL A 126 -4.57 7.16 3.43
C VAL A 126 -3.97 8.55 3.21
N THR A 127 -3.92 8.99 1.97
CA THR A 127 -3.46 10.34 1.60
C THR A 127 -4.60 11.05 0.92
N VAL A 128 -4.89 12.29 1.34
CA VAL A 128 -5.88 13.16 0.70
C VAL A 128 -5.20 14.49 0.38
N THR A 129 -5.45 15.00 -0.80
CA THR A 129 -4.91 16.27 -1.31
C THR A 129 -6.04 17.18 -1.78
N ASN A 130 -5.75 18.45 -1.99
CA ASN A 130 -6.68 19.46 -2.50
C ASN A 130 -7.94 19.62 -1.62
N VAL A 131 -7.80 19.43 -0.31
CA VAL A 131 -8.87 19.77 0.66
C VAL A 131 -9.10 21.28 0.61
N GLU A 132 -10.36 21.70 0.59
CA GLU A 132 -10.74 23.10 0.48
C GLU A 132 -10.19 23.91 1.66
N ALA A 133 -9.87 25.19 1.41
CA ALA A 133 -9.40 26.08 2.47
C ALA A 133 -10.44 26.22 3.58
N GLY A 134 -10.01 26.07 4.82
CA GLY A 134 -10.89 26.13 5.99
C GLY A 134 -11.60 24.81 6.32
N ASP A 135 -11.37 23.75 5.55
CA ASP A 135 -11.81 22.40 5.91
C ASP A 135 -10.61 21.57 6.44
N ALA A 136 -10.88 20.60 7.29
CA ALA A 136 -9.85 19.74 7.87
C ALA A 136 -10.33 18.29 7.90
N LEU A 137 -9.44 17.36 7.56
CA LEU A 137 -9.73 15.92 7.66
C LEU A 137 -9.93 15.55 9.14
N THR A 138 -10.88 14.65 9.41
CA THR A 138 -11.22 14.24 10.77
C THR A 138 -11.03 12.76 11.01
N ALA A 139 -11.49 11.91 10.09
CA ALA A 139 -11.45 10.46 10.22
C ALA A 139 -11.44 9.76 8.86
N GLY A 140 -11.02 8.51 8.84
CA GLY A 140 -11.09 7.62 7.68
C GLY A 140 -11.45 6.20 8.10
N HIS A 141 -12.40 5.59 7.40
CA HIS A 141 -12.93 4.27 7.74
C HIS A 141 -13.01 3.36 6.52
N ILE A 142 -12.99 2.05 6.78
CA ILE A 142 -13.49 1.05 5.85
C ILE A 142 -14.95 0.75 6.25
N HIS A 143 -15.86 0.84 5.29
CA HIS A 143 -17.29 0.57 5.46
C HIS A 143 -17.72 -0.65 4.66
N THR A 144 -18.79 -1.29 5.10
CA THR A 144 -19.51 -2.30 4.31
C THR A 144 -20.40 -1.61 3.28
N GLY A 145 -20.50 -2.16 2.07
CA GLY A 145 -21.41 -1.67 1.04
C GLY A 145 -20.82 -1.73 -0.37
N ALA A 146 -21.68 -2.03 -1.32
CA ALA A 146 -21.36 -1.98 -2.74
C ALA A 146 -21.27 -0.54 -3.25
N ALA A 147 -20.74 -0.37 -4.46
CA ALA A 147 -20.74 0.93 -5.13
C ALA A 147 -22.16 1.50 -5.22
N GLY A 148 -22.30 2.78 -4.89
CA GLY A 148 -23.61 3.46 -4.88
C GLY A 148 -24.47 3.21 -3.65
N THR A 149 -23.99 2.49 -2.63
CA THR A 149 -24.73 2.24 -1.38
C THR A 149 -23.93 2.66 -0.15
N ASN A 150 -24.59 3.15 0.88
CA ASN A 150 -24.00 3.45 2.17
C ASN A 150 -24.15 2.26 3.12
N GLY A 151 -23.12 2.01 3.94
CA GLY A 151 -23.14 0.95 4.95
C GLY A 151 -22.42 1.34 6.23
N GLY A 152 -22.43 0.45 7.20
CA GLY A 152 -21.83 0.68 8.50
C GLY A 152 -20.30 0.64 8.45
N VAL A 153 -19.67 1.23 9.47
CA VAL A 153 -18.21 1.16 9.67
C VAL A 153 -17.82 -0.29 9.99
N LEU A 154 -16.86 -0.82 9.25
CA LEU A 154 -16.22 -2.10 9.53
C LEU A 154 -15.00 -1.90 10.45
N ILE A 155 -14.14 -0.92 10.14
CA ILE A 155 -12.95 -0.59 10.92
C ILE A 155 -12.51 0.86 10.65
N GLY A 156 -12.10 1.58 11.71
CA GLY A 156 -11.41 2.86 11.60
C GLY A 156 -9.97 2.66 11.14
N ILE A 157 -9.49 3.49 10.22
CA ILE A 157 -8.12 3.46 9.70
C ILE A 157 -7.38 4.79 9.84
N CYS A 158 -8.10 5.87 10.09
CA CYS A 158 -7.58 7.17 10.53
C CYS A 158 -8.53 7.73 11.59
N GLU A 159 -8.02 8.06 12.77
CA GLU A 159 -8.82 8.57 13.90
C GLU A 159 -8.68 10.09 14.08
N SER A 160 -7.73 10.70 13.38
CA SER A 160 -7.43 12.12 13.45
C SER A 160 -6.77 12.64 12.19
N ALA A 161 -6.69 13.96 12.03
CA ALA A 161 -5.97 14.61 10.92
C ALA A 161 -4.49 14.18 10.83
N ALA A 162 -3.85 13.89 11.97
CA ALA A 162 -2.44 13.49 12.02
C ALA A 162 -2.17 12.08 11.46
N ASP A 163 -3.20 11.26 11.30
CA ASP A 163 -3.07 9.90 10.78
C ASP A 163 -2.99 9.85 9.24
N PHE A 164 -3.43 10.92 8.56
CA PHE A 164 -3.35 10.98 7.10
C PHE A 164 -1.91 11.17 6.61
N GLY A 165 -1.53 10.38 5.61
CA GLY A 165 -0.17 10.34 5.08
C GLY A 165 0.79 9.46 5.89
N VAL A 166 0.37 8.94 7.05
CA VAL A 166 1.15 8.06 7.93
C VAL A 166 0.71 6.62 7.77
N THR A 167 1.66 5.67 7.86
CA THR A 167 1.32 4.24 7.93
C THR A 167 0.69 3.92 9.26
N LYS A 168 -0.48 3.29 9.23
CA LYS A 168 -1.17 2.72 10.40
C LYS A 168 -1.14 1.21 10.31
N ILE A 169 -0.92 0.56 11.45
CA ILE A 169 -0.84 -0.90 11.56
C ILE A 169 -1.89 -1.38 12.55
N PHE A 170 -2.72 -2.30 12.11
CA PHE A 170 -3.80 -2.87 12.91
C PHE A 170 -3.63 -4.39 13.01
N THR A 171 -4.18 -4.96 14.08
CA THR A 171 -4.33 -6.40 14.26
C THR A 171 -5.84 -6.73 14.33
N PRO A 172 -6.56 -6.69 13.20
CA PRO A 172 -7.99 -6.94 13.17
C PRO A 172 -8.31 -8.39 13.47
N THR A 173 -9.57 -8.66 13.82
CA THR A 173 -10.06 -10.03 13.93
C THR A 173 -10.03 -10.74 12.57
N THR A 174 -10.00 -12.08 12.59
CA THR A 174 -10.07 -12.88 11.36
C THR A 174 -11.31 -12.56 10.53
N ALA A 175 -12.44 -12.25 11.17
CA ALA A 175 -13.68 -11.88 10.48
C ALA A 175 -13.50 -10.58 9.67
N ILE A 176 -12.88 -9.55 10.24
CA ILE A 176 -12.59 -8.28 9.56
C ILE A 176 -11.61 -8.52 8.40
N LEU A 177 -10.55 -9.29 8.62
CA LEU A 177 -9.58 -9.61 7.57
C LEU A 177 -10.22 -10.39 6.40
N THR A 178 -11.13 -11.31 6.70
CA THR A 178 -11.90 -12.03 5.68
C THR A 178 -12.80 -11.09 4.91
N ALA A 179 -13.57 -10.25 5.60
CA ALA A 179 -14.43 -9.25 4.96
C ALA A 179 -13.63 -8.34 4.00
N ILE A 180 -12.44 -7.86 4.42
CA ILE A 180 -11.58 -7.02 3.56
C ILE A 180 -11.17 -7.77 2.29
N LYS A 181 -11.00 -9.09 2.35
CA LYS A 181 -10.59 -9.92 1.21
C LYS A 181 -11.74 -10.31 0.30
N THR A 182 -12.99 -10.38 0.80
CA THR A 182 -14.12 -11.02 0.08
C THR A 182 -15.33 -10.14 -0.15
N ASP A 183 -15.62 -9.19 0.74
CA ASP A 183 -16.89 -8.48 0.76
C ASP A 183 -16.85 -7.18 -0.07
N ALA A 184 -18.03 -6.69 -0.42
CA ALA A 184 -18.17 -5.36 -1.02
C ALA A 184 -17.94 -4.29 0.05
N LEU A 185 -16.80 -3.59 -0.07
CA LEU A 185 -16.34 -2.60 0.91
C LEU A 185 -15.83 -1.33 0.22
N TYR A 186 -15.89 -0.23 0.94
CA TYR A 186 -15.33 1.04 0.49
C TYR A 186 -14.55 1.76 1.59
N VAL A 187 -13.58 2.57 1.19
CA VAL A 187 -12.92 3.55 2.06
C VAL A 187 -13.70 4.85 1.98
N ASN A 188 -13.99 5.45 3.13
CA ASN A 188 -14.57 6.79 3.24
C ASN A 188 -13.71 7.66 4.16
N VAL A 189 -13.47 8.91 3.74
CA VAL A 189 -12.77 9.93 4.51
C VAL A 189 -13.73 11.06 4.84
N HIS A 190 -13.66 11.54 6.08
CA HIS A 190 -14.52 12.59 6.62
C HIS A 190 -13.72 13.86 6.87
N SER A 191 -14.41 15.00 6.82
CA SER A 191 -13.85 16.31 7.16
C SER A 191 -14.79 17.13 8.04
N THR A 192 -14.31 18.25 8.55
CA THR A 192 -15.13 19.15 9.39
C THR A 192 -16.36 19.67 8.65
N ASN A 193 -16.21 19.99 7.36
CA ASN A 193 -17.31 20.53 6.53
C ASN A 193 -18.11 19.41 5.85
N ARG A 194 -17.60 18.18 5.83
CA ARG A 194 -18.24 17.01 5.22
C ARG A 194 -18.18 15.82 6.20
N PRO A 195 -18.92 15.87 7.31
CA PRO A 195 -18.89 14.81 8.33
C PRO A 195 -19.47 13.48 7.86
N SER A 196 -20.25 13.46 6.79
CA SER A 196 -20.76 12.21 6.16
C SER A 196 -19.76 11.60 5.19
N GLY A 197 -18.78 12.35 4.70
CA GLY A 197 -17.73 11.94 3.78
C GLY A 197 -17.37 13.04 2.81
N ILE A 198 -16.07 13.22 2.58
CA ILE A 198 -15.53 14.16 1.59
C ILE A 198 -15.04 13.43 0.34
N VAL A 199 -14.41 12.26 0.51
CA VAL A 199 -13.94 11.40 -0.59
C VAL A 199 -14.11 9.93 -0.24
N ARG A 200 -14.54 9.15 -1.23
CA ARG A 200 -14.81 7.73 -1.14
C ARG A 200 -14.17 6.96 -2.28
N GLY A 201 -13.82 5.70 -2.05
CA GLY A 201 -13.36 4.78 -3.08
C GLY A 201 -13.72 3.34 -2.77
N GLN A 202 -14.14 2.60 -3.80
CA GLN A 202 -14.54 1.21 -3.65
C GLN A 202 -13.30 0.31 -3.58
N ILE A 203 -13.26 -0.60 -2.59
CA ILE A 203 -12.23 -1.64 -2.50
C ILE A 203 -12.58 -2.77 -3.47
N ARG A 204 -13.87 -3.11 -3.55
CA ARG A 204 -14.47 -4.10 -4.45
C ARG A 204 -15.88 -3.71 -4.82
#